data_94f806c647dc0197b4c3f9000a593769
#
_entry.id   94f806c647dc0197b4c3f9000a593769
#
_cell.length_a   1.000
_cell.length_b   1.000
_cell.length_c   1.000
_cell.angle_alpha   90.00
_cell.angle_beta   90.00
_cell.angle_gamma   90.00
#
_symmetry.space_group_name_H-M   'P 1'
#
loop_
_entity.id
_entity.type
_entity.pdbx_description
1 polymer ?
#
loop_
_entity_poly.entity_id
_entity_poly.type
_entity_poly.pdbx_seq_one_letter_code
_entity_poly.pdbx_strand_id
1 'polypeptide(L)'
;MEKIDNRTELTPKQIVEKLDGYIIGQDKAKRAVAVALRNRFRRLKLPEGIRDEVAPKNILMIGPTGCGKTEIARRLAKLCGAPFLKVEATKYTEVGYVGRDVESMIRDLMAVGCNDVKAEMEEQLREKSVSVVEDRLLDLLLPGSGKKGKDGKSEKTEGGAKPLGFLSQVNPNEITIDLHKMAEDIQPQDEAENPGQPENQKADDSAAEADNHTREKFRQMLREGKLEDREIDMVVHRNIGMPNMEIIAGGSLDDLQNSMQGILNMMNGSGRGKKRTVTVREARKILTEEVLDSMVDHDKVADEARRRVEQSGIIFIDEIDKIAVRGESHGQDVSREGVQRDILPIVEGSNVNTKFGVVDTTHILFIAAGAFSVAAPSDLIPELQGRFPLRVELDSLHKDDFKRILSEPKNSLIMQYTALLETEGVKLDITDEAIDRMSVVAEEVNASAENIGARRLHTIMEKVLADINFEADEHKGETIVIDAAYVDSKLEGISQNQDLSRYIL
;
A
#
# COMPACT_ATOMS: atom_id res chain seq x y z
N MET A 1 10.48 2.62 26.80
CA MET A 1 10.23 4.07 26.57
C MET A 1 9.77 4.17 25.12
N GLU A 2 8.44 4.21 24.92
CA GLU A 2 7.83 4.36 23.60
C GLU A 2 8.32 5.67 22.97
N LYS A 3 8.89 5.57 21.78
CA LYS A 3 9.09 6.76 20.94
C LYS A 3 7.71 7.34 20.66
N ILE A 4 7.34 8.39 21.38
CA ILE A 4 6.16 9.20 21.08
C ILE A 4 6.36 9.69 19.64
N ASP A 5 5.56 9.16 18.73
CA ASP A 5 5.62 9.52 17.32
C ASP A 5 5.31 11.02 17.22
N ASN A 6 6.25 11.82 16.71
CA ASN A 6 6.11 13.26 16.49
C ASN A 6 4.82 13.64 15.73
N ARG A 7 4.19 12.66 15.06
CA ARG A 7 2.92 12.79 14.33
C ARG A 7 1.73 13.07 15.26
N THR A 8 1.77 12.61 16.53
CA THR A 8 0.67 12.80 17.50
C THR A 8 0.69 14.17 18.19
N GLU A 9 1.73 14.97 17.99
CA GLU A 9 1.89 16.26 18.68
C GLU A 9 1.40 17.48 17.88
N LEU A 10 1.00 17.30 16.62
CA LEU A 10 0.54 18.40 15.79
C LEU A 10 -0.67 19.12 16.40
N THR A 11 -0.58 20.45 16.47
CA THR A 11 -1.71 21.30 16.84
C THR A 11 -2.72 21.39 15.68
N PRO A 12 -4.00 21.73 15.95
CA PRO A 12 -4.98 21.91 14.87
C PRO A 12 -4.55 22.92 13.82
N LYS A 13 -3.85 23.99 14.21
CA LYS A 13 -3.31 25.00 13.27
C LYS A 13 -2.24 24.39 12.35
N GLN A 14 -1.32 23.62 12.89
CA GLN A 14 -0.28 22.93 12.11
C GLN A 14 -0.88 21.86 11.18
N ILE A 15 -1.97 21.20 11.59
CA ILE A 15 -2.68 20.25 10.72
C ILE A 15 -3.29 21.00 9.53
N VAL A 16 -3.96 22.14 9.76
CA VAL A 16 -4.52 22.98 8.69
C VAL A 16 -3.43 23.44 7.76
N GLU A 17 -2.33 24.01 8.27
CA GLU A 17 -1.18 24.48 7.47
C GLU A 17 -0.61 23.36 6.57
N LYS A 18 -0.49 22.14 7.11
CA LYS A 18 -0.05 20.99 6.30
C LYS A 18 -1.07 20.59 5.24
N LEU A 19 -2.38 20.71 5.54
CA LEU A 19 -3.45 20.47 4.58
C LEU A 19 -3.48 21.54 3.48
N ASP A 20 -3.19 22.80 3.82
CA ASP A 20 -3.10 23.92 2.87
C ASP A 20 -2.07 23.69 1.76
N GLY A 21 -1.01 22.94 2.06
CA GLY A 21 -0.02 22.51 1.05
C GLY A 21 -0.55 21.55 -0.03
N TYR A 22 -1.78 21.04 0.12
CA TYR A 22 -2.38 20.08 -0.82
C TYR A 22 -3.79 20.43 -1.24
N ILE A 23 -4.52 21.20 -0.44
CA ILE A 23 -5.95 21.45 -0.60
C ILE A 23 -6.16 22.96 -0.60
N ILE A 24 -6.65 23.47 -1.70
CA ILE A 24 -6.97 24.88 -1.86
C ILE A 24 -8.36 25.17 -1.29
N GLY A 25 -8.51 26.29 -0.61
CA GLY A 25 -9.77 26.68 0.02
C GLY A 25 -10.24 25.72 1.11
N GLN A 26 -11.55 25.61 1.28
CA GLN A 26 -12.23 24.65 2.19
C GLN A 26 -11.83 24.79 3.67
N ASP A 27 -11.60 26.01 4.16
CA ASP A 27 -11.06 26.28 5.48
C ASP A 27 -11.92 25.74 6.63
N LYS A 28 -13.26 25.81 6.47
CA LYS A 28 -14.20 25.26 7.45
C LYS A 28 -14.02 23.76 7.61
N ALA A 29 -13.89 23.04 6.48
CA ALA A 29 -13.71 21.60 6.47
C ALA A 29 -12.34 21.20 7.06
N LYS A 30 -11.25 21.86 6.65
CA LYS A 30 -9.92 21.64 7.19
C LYS A 30 -9.85 21.86 8.70
N ARG A 31 -10.48 22.91 9.22
CA ARG A 31 -10.57 23.17 10.67
C ARG A 31 -11.35 22.09 11.41
N ALA A 32 -12.50 21.69 10.89
CA ALA A 32 -13.32 20.66 11.53
C ALA A 32 -12.60 19.32 11.64
N VAL A 33 -11.98 18.86 10.55
CA VAL A 33 -11.22 17.59 10.56
C VAL A 33 -9.96 17.67 11.42
N ALA A 34 -9.28 18.84 11.46
CA ALA A 34 -8.11 19.06 12.30
C ALA A 34 -8.46 19.00 13.80
N VAL A 35 -9.60 19.58 14.19
CA VAL A 35 -10.10 19.51 15.58
C VAL A 35 -10.53 18.10 15.94
N ALA A 36 -11.25 17.40 15.04
CA ALA A 36 -11.67 16.02 15.27
C ALA A 36 -10.47 15.09 15.48
N LEU A 37 -9.45 15.20 14.63
CA LEU A 37 -8.20 14.44 14.79
C LEU A 37 -7.50 14.80 16.11
N ARG A 38 -7.34 16.10 16.41
CA ARG A 38 -6.67 16.51 17.66
C ARG A 38 -7.40 16.01 18.92
N ASN A 39 -8.71 15.97 18.90
CA ASN A 39 -9.50 15.46 20.02
C ASN A 39 -9.26 13.96 20.25
N ARG A 40 -9.02 13.17 19.19
CA ARG A 40 -8.62 11.76 19.35
C ARG A 40 -7.28 11.63 20.07
N PHE A 41 -6.27 12.43 19.71
CA PHE A 41 -4.98 12.42 20.40
C PHE A 41 -5.09 12.94 21.85
N ARG A 42 -5.96 13.94 22.10
CA ARG A 42 -6.24 14.40 23.46
C ARG A 42 -6.88 13.31 24.29
N ARG A 43 -7.80 12.53 23.70
CA ARG A 43 -8.46 11.41 24.36
C ARG A 43 -7.44 10.37 24.86
N LEU A 44 -6.44 10.00 24.05
CA LEU A 44 -5.41 9.03 24.45
C LEU A 44 -4.58 9.48 25.66
N LYS A 45 -4.58 10.78 25.97
CA LYS A 45 -3.89 11.35 27.15
C LYS A 45 -4.77 11.43 28.38
N LEU A 46 -6.05 11.08 28.30
CA LEU A 46 -6.97 11.08 29.41
C LEU A 46 -6.78 9.85 30.32
N PRO A 47 -7.12 9.95 31.63
CA PRO A 47 -7.24 8.78 32.50
C PRO A 47 -8.23 7.77 31.94
N GLU A 48 -8.01 6.47 32.19
CA GLU A 48 -8.79 5.37 31.62
C GLU A 48 -10.30 5.54 31.80
N GLY A 49 -10.79 5.89 33.02
CA GLY A 49 -12.22 6.04 33.27
C GLY A 49 -12.91 7.11 32.43
N ILE A 50 -12.21 8.19 32.07
CA ILE A 50 -12.77 9.27 31.22
C ILE A 50 -12.52 8.96 29.74
N ARG A 51 -11.40 8.30 29.46
CA ARG A 51 -10.99 7.97 28.07
C ARG A 51 -12.03 7.14 27.35
N ASP A 52 -12.63 6.18 28.04
CA ASP A 52 -13.58 5.24 27.46
C ASP A 52 -14.96 5.88 27.21
N GLU A 53 -15.30 6.93 27.96
CA GLU A 53 -16.54 7.71 27.77
C GLU A 53 -16.45 8.70 26.59
N VAL A 54 -15.25 9.00 26.09
CA VAL A 54 -15.06 10.00 25.00
C VAL A 54 -15.00 9.30 23.66
N ALA A 55 -16.15 9.16 22.99
CA ALA A 55 -16.23 8.69 21.62
C ALA A 55 -15.80 9.77 20.60
N PRO A 56 -15.20 9.39 19.45
CA PRO A 56 -14.92 10.31 18.37
C PRO A 56 -16.21 10.91 17.81
N LYS A 57 -16.16 12.17 17.40
CA LYS A 57 -17.29 12.81 16.73
C LYS A 57 -17.15 12.62 15.21
N ASN A 58 -18.00 11.79 14.66
CA ASN A 58 -18.01 11.53 13.21
C ASN A 58 -18.43 12.78 12.43
N ILE A 59 -17.98 12.86 11.19
CA ILE A 59 -18.11 14.04 10.34
C ILE A 59 -18.96 13.70 9.12
N LEU A 60 -19.94 14.53 8.82
CA LEU A 60 -20.67 14.51 7.55
C LEU A 60 -20.20 15.68 6.68
N MET A 61 -19.51 15.38 5.58
CA MET A 61 -19.05 16.34 4.59
C MET A 61 -20.09 16.48 3.47
N ILE A 62 -20.58 17.69 3.28
CA ILE A 62 -21.62 18.03 2.30
C ILE A 62 -21.00 18.95 1.27
N GLY A 63 -21.15 18.67 -0.01
CA GLY A 63 -20.66 19.57 -1.06
C GLY A 63 -20.53 18.90 -2.43
N PRO A 64 -20.37 19.67 -3.49
CA PRO A 64 -20.38 19.17 -4.86
C PRO A 64 -19.27 18.14 -5.13
N THR A 65 -19.41 17.40 -6.20
CA THR A 65 -18.38 16.47 -6.66
C THR A 65 -17.09 17.21 -6.99
N GLY A 66 -15.94 16.64 -6.67
CA GLY A 66 -14.64 17.21 -7.02
C GLY A 66 -14.20 18.44 -6.20
N CYS A 67 -14.88 18.80 -5.09
CA CYS A 67 -14.49 19.90 -4.20
C CYS A 67 -13.40 19.53 -3.16
N GLY A 68 -12.89 18.29 -3.17
CA GLY A 68 -11.79 17.86 -2.30
C GLY A 68 -12.17 17.05 -1.07
N LYS A 69 -13.42 16.60 -0.89
CA LYS A 69 -13.88 15.81 0.27
C LYS A 69 -12.99 14.62 0.59
N THR A 70 -12.78 13.76 -0.38
CA THR A 70 -11.93 12.55 -0.24
C THR A 70 -10.47 12.89 0.03
N GLU A 71 -9.94 13.93 -0.62
CA GLU A 71 -8.54 14.32 -0.49
C GLU A 71 -8.24 14.88 0.90
N ILE A 72 -9.16 15.66 1.48
CA ILE A 72 -9.06 16.13 2.88
C ILE A 72 -8.88 14.93 3.82
N ALA A 73 -9.77 13.92 3.74
CA ALA A 73 -9.74 12.75 4.60
C ALA A 73 -8.45 11.91 4.40
N ARG A 74 -8.06 11.69 3.15
CA ARG A 74 -6.85 10.95 2.79
C ARG A 74 -5.58 11.62 3.31
N ARG A 75 -5.46 12.95 3.13
CA ARG A 75 -4.30 13.71 3.62
C ARG A 75 -4.26 13.76 5.13
N LEU A 76 -5.42 13.91 5.78
CA LEU A 76 -5.53 13.84 7.23
C LEU A 76 -4.95 12.52 7.77
N ALA A 77 -5.39 11.39 7.20
CA ALA A 77 -4.92 10.07 7.59
C ALA A 77 -3.40 9.90 7.41
N LYS A 78 -2.85 10.35 6.27
CA LYS A 78 -1.40 10.33 6.02
C LYS A 78 -0.62 11.18 7.02
N LEU A 79 -1.14 12.33 7.43
CA LEU A 79 -0.48 13.22 8.40
C LEU A 79 -0.35 12.60 9.78
N CYS A 80 -1.29 11.75 10.17
CA CYS A 80 -1.27 11.09 11.47
C CYS A 80 -0.79 9.63 11.43
N GLY A 81 -0.46 9.09 10.25
CA GLY A 81 -0.08 7.69 10.09
C GLY A 81 -1.20 6.72 10.50
N ALA A 82 -2.46 7.14 10.31
CA ALA A 82 -3.62 6.33 10.65
C ALA A 82 -3.98 5.37 9.51
N PRO A 83 -4.37 4.14 9.79
CA PRO A 83 -4.98 3.26 8.80
C PRO A 83 -6.20 3.96 8.18
N PHE A 84 -6.25 3.99 6.85
CA PHE A 84 -7.27 4.71 6.09
C PHE A 84 -7.93 3.83 5.05
N LEU A 85 -9.25 3.76 5.10
CA LEU A 85 -10.05 3.06 4.10
C LEU A 85 -11.07 4.01 3.49
N LYS A 86 -11.13 4.06 2.15
CA LYS A 86 -12.22 4.68 1.40
C LYS A 86 -13.18 3.61 0.92
N VAL A 87 -14.47 3.79 1.21
CA VAL A 87 -15.56 2.94 0.74
C VAL A 87 -16.64 3.79 0.09
N GLU A 88 -17.44 3.20 -0.76
CA GLU A 88 -18.63 3.82 -1.36
C GLU A 88 -19.87 3.17 -0.75
N ALA A 89 -20.79 3.98 -0.22
CA ALA A 89 -22.00 3.48 0.44
C ALA A 89 -22.85 2.59 -0.48
N THR A 90 -22.84 2.87 -1.78
CA THR A 90 -23.58 2.14 -2.83
C THR A 90 -23.07 0.73 -3.10
N LYS A 91 -21.86 0.37 -2.63
CA LYS A 91 -21.30 -0.99 -2.80
C LYS A 91 -21.79 -2.00 -1.77
N TYR A 92 -22.47 -1.51 -0.74
CA TYR A 92 -23.02 -2.36 0.31
C TYR A 92 -24.47 -2.70 0.05
N THR A 93 -24.86 -3.88 0.49
CA THR A 93 -26.24 -4.38 0.41
C THR A 93 -26.70 -4.77 1.80
N GLU A 94 -28.02 -4.70 2.01
CA GLU A 94 -28.65 -5.18 3.23
C GLU A 94 -28.31 -6.65 3.50
N VAL A 95 -28.16 -7.01 4.77
CA VAL A 95 -27.87 -8.37 5.20
C VAL A 95 -28.92 -9.34 4.64
N GLY A 96 -28.44 -10.39 3.94
CA GLY A 96 -29.29 -11.40 3.28
C GLY A 96 -29.48 -11.21 1.78
N TYR A 97 -29.02 -10.10 1.20
CA TYR A 97 -28.95 -9.88 -0.24
C TYR A 97 -27.57 -10.17 -0.81
N VAL A 98 -27.50 -10.46 -2.12
CA VAL A 98 -26.24 -10.66 -2.80
C VAL A 98 -25.49 -9.34 -2.92
N GLY A 99 -24.33 -9.23 -2.23
CA GLY A 99 -23.48 -8.03 -2.22
C GLY A 99 -22.47 -8.06 -1.07
N ARG A 100 -21.77 -6.95 -0.87
CA ARG A 100 -20.83 -6.81 0.24
C ARG A 100 -21.56 -6.46 1.53
N ASP A 101 -21.29 -7.19 2.61
CA ASP A 101 -21.73 -6.82 3.94
C ASP A 101 -20.97 -5.58 4.47
N VAL A 102 -21.59 -4.82 5.35
CA VAL A 102 -21.01 -3.59 5.91
C VAL A 102 -19.83 -3.87 6.84
N GLU A 103 -19.75 -5.05 7.49
CA GLU A 103 -18.62 -5.43 8.33
C GLU A 103 -17.34 -5.61 7.52
N SER A 104 -17.45 -5.87 6.20
CA SER A 104 -16.28 -5.99 5.34
C SER A 104 -15.42 -4.73 5.32
N MET A 105 -15.99 -3.53 5.59
CA MET A 105 -15.18 -2.31 5.71
C MET A 105 -14.20 -2.38 6.88
N ILE A 106 -14.56 -3.03 7.98
CA ILE A 106 -13.67 -3.18 9.14
C ILE A 106 -12.60 -4.23 8.84
N ARG A 107 -12.99 -5.35 8.18
CA ARG A 107 -12.02 -6.37 7.75
C ARG A 107 -10.98 -5.79 6.77
N ASP A 108 -11.43 -4.95 5.83
CA ASP A 108 -10.54 -4.28 4.88
C ASP A 108 -9.64 -3.25 5.59
N LEU A 109 -10.19 -2.44 6.52
CA LEU A 109 -9.39 -1.50 7.30
C LEU A 109 -8.32 -2.20 8.14
N MET A 110 -8.66 -3.36 8.72
CA MET A 110 -7.70 -4.16 9.47
C MET A 110 -6.59 -4.70 8.56
N ALA A 111 -6.93 -5.15 7.34
CA ALA A 111 -5.93 -5.58 6.36
C ALA A 111 -4.99 -4.42 5.96
N VAL A 112 -5.52 -3.21 5.76
CA VAL A 112 -4.69 -2.01 5.51
C VAL A 112 -3.77 -1.74 6.71
N GLY A 113 -4.30 -1.76 7.94
CA GLY A 113 -3.50 -1.55 9.14
C GLY A 113 -2.37 -2.56 9.31
N CYS A 114 -2.63 -3.84 9.03
CA CYS A 114 -1.60 -4.89 9.06
C CYS A 114 -0.51 -4.64 8.01
N ASN A 115 -0.88 -4.23 6.79
CA ASN A 115 0.09 -3.93 5.75
C ASN A 115 0.95 -2.71 6.11
N ASP A 116 0.35 -1.65 6.67
CA ASP A 116 1.07 -0.46 7.09
C ASP A 116 2.08 -0.77 8.22
N VAL A 117 1.66 -1.53 9.25
CA VAL A 117 2.53 -1.92 10.37
C VAL A 117 3.63 -2.87 9.89
N LYS A 118 3.30 -3.83 9.01
CA LYS A 118 4.28 -4.74 8.42
C LYS A 118 5.35 -3.98 7.66
N ALA A 119 4.96 -3.05 6.79
CA ALA A 119 5.90 -2.21 6.03
C ALA A 119 6.81 -1.36 6.93
N GLU A 120 6.28 -0.79 8.02
CA GLU A 120 7.08 -0.06 9.00
C GLU A 120 8.08 -0.96 9.73
N MET A 121 7.68 -2.18 10.11
CA MET A 121 8.58 -3.15 10.77
C MET A 121 9.66 -3.66 9.80
N GLU A 122 9.31 -3.94 8.56
CA GLU A 122 10.26 -4.34 7.52
C GLU A 122 11.31 -3.25 7.28
N GLU A 123 10.91 -1.97 7.21
CA GLU A 123 11.85 -0.86 7.04
C GLU A 123 12.81 -0.73 8.23
N GLN A 124 12.33 -0.94 9.47
CA GLN A 124 13.17 -0.94 10.66
C GLN A 124 14.16 -2.11 10.69
N LEU A 125 13.80 -3.24 10.11
CA LEU A 125 14.62 -4.44 10.05
C LEU A 125 15.56 -4.48 8.83
N ARG A 126 15.36 -3.59 7.86
CA ARG A 126 16.08 -3.57 6.60
C ARG A 126 17.60 -3.55 6.77
N GLU A 127 18.13 -2.71 7.66
CA GLU A 127 19.58 -2.66 7.93
C GLU A 127 20.12 -3.97 8.50
N LYS A 128 19.33 -4.62 9.37
CA LYS A 128 19.71 -5.91 9.97
C LYS A 128 19.58 -7.06 8.98
N SER A 129 18.66 -6.99 8.06
CA SER A 129 18.43 -8.03 7.05
C SER A 129 19.60 -8.16 6.07
N VAL A 130 20.33 -7.05 5.78
CA VAL A 130 21.44 -7.05 4.83
C VAL A 130 22.50 -8.09 5.19
N SER A 131 22.91 -8.17 6.46
CA SER A 131 23.91 -9.14 6.90
C SER A 131 23.43 -10.59 6.77
N VAL A 132 22.14 -10.84 7.06
CA VAL A 132 21.55 -12.18 6.96
C VAL A 132 21.40 -12.59 5.48
N VAL A 133 21.04 -11.66 4.62
CA VAL A 133 20.95 -11.88 3.16
C VAL A 133 22.33 -12.16 2.58
N GLU A 134 23.37 -11.41 2.98
CA GLU A 134 24.74 -11.68 2.56
C GLU A 134 25.18 -13.09 2.97
N ASP A 135 24.90 -13.51 4.19
CA ASP A 135 25.24 -14.85 4.67
C ASP A 135 24.51 -15.95 3.89
N ARG A 136 23.21 -15.79 3.61
CA ARG A 136 22.45 -16.75 2.79
C ARG A 136 22.93 -16.81 1.34
N LEU A 137 23.31 -15.67 0.74
CA LEU A 137 23.91 -15.64 -0.60
C LEU A 137 25.26 -16.37 -0.63
N LEU A 138 26.09 -16.20 0.42
CA LEU A 138 27.34 -16.93 0.55
C LEU A 138 27.13 -18.43 0.67
N ASP A 139 26.09 -18.86 1.40
CA ASP A 139 25.76 -20.29 1.53
C ASP A 139 25.30 -20.89 0.18
N LEU A 140 24.64 -20.11 -0.67
CA LEU A 140 24.25 -20.52 -2.03
C LEU A 140 25.42 -20.52 -3.00
N LEU A 141 26.38 -19.59 -2.85
CA LEU A 141 27.57 -19.49 -3.71
C LEU A 141 28.66 -20.51 -3.36
N LEU A 142 28.71 -20.94 -2.09
CA LEU A 142 29.72 -21.87 -1.52
C LEU A 142 29.02 -23.04 -0.82
N PRO A 143 28.36 -23.93 -1.57
CA PRO A 143 27.69 -25.08 -0.98
C PRO A 143 28.71 -26.02 -0.30
N GLY A 144 28.69 -26.07 1.02
CA GLY A 144 29.59 -26.89 1.84
C GLY A 144 30.43 -26.15 2.89
N SER A 145 30.52 -24.80 2.81
CA SER A 145 31.29 -23.98 3.77
C SER A 145 30.46 -23.43 4.94
N GLY A 146 29.19 -23.89 5.11
CA GLY A 146 28.30 -23.44 6.17
C GLY A 146 28.65 -23.99 7.54
N LYS A 147 28.74 -23.16 8.58
CA LYS A 147 28.83 -23.58 9.98
C LYS A 147 27.72 -24.59 10.28
N LYS A 148 28.09 -25.83 10.64
CA LYS A 148 27.16 -26.77 11.26
C LYS A 148 26.55 -26.10 12.50
N GLY A 149 25.31 -25.68 12.42
CA GLY A 149 24.56 -25.08 13.52
C GLY A 149 24.54 -26.03 14.71
N LYS A 150 25.07 -25.56 15.84
CA LYS A 150 24.84 -26.15 17.16
C LYS A 150 23.43 -25.72 17.60
N ASP A 151 22.41 -26.40 17.11
CA ASP A 151 21.12 -26.43 17.77
C ASP A 151 20.35 -27.65 17.28
N GLY A 152 20.34 -28.67 18.11
CA GLY A 152 19.60 -29.90 17.82
C GLY A 152 19.80 -30.96 18.90
N LYS A 153 19.38 -30.69 20.14
CA LYS A 153 18.99 -31.78 21.03
C LYS A 153 17.75 -32.44 20.46
N SER A 154 17.93 -33.49 19.67
CA SER A 154 16.83 -34.38 19.34
C SER A 154 16.71 -35.42 20.43
N GLU A 155 15.57 -35.41 21.13
CA GLU A 155 15.11 -36.57 21.91
C GLU A 155 14.97 -37.79 21.00
N LYS A 156 15.57 -38.87 21.45
CA LYS A 156 15.43 -40.20 20.85
C LYS A 156 14.04 -40.72 21.12
N THR A 157 13.23 -40.86 20.08
CA THR A 157 12.11 -41.80 20.07
C THR A 157 12.44 -42.96 19.16
N GLU A 158 12.52 -44.17 19.77
CA GLU A 158 12.68 -45.42 19.06
C GLU A 158 11.42 -45.79 18.29
N GLY A 159 11.58 -46.02 16.98
CA GLY A 159 10.48 -46.51 16.13
C GLY A 159 10.96 -46.68 14.69
N GLY A 160 11.37 -47.90 14.35
CA GLY A 160 12.05 -48.22 13.11
C GLY A 160 11.23 -48.00 11.83
N ALA A 161 11.83 -47.35 10.86
CA ALA A 161 11.61 -47.57 9.43
C ALA A 161 12.87 -47.24 8.66
N LYS A 162 13.35 -48.18 7.88
CA LYS A 162 14.56 -48.16 7.08
C LYS A 162 14.46 -47.06 5.99
N PRO A 163 15.49 -46.19 5.75
CA PRO A 163 15.50 -45.33 4.59
C PRO A 163 15.86 -46.15 3.33
N LEU A 164 14.99 -46.04 2.34
CA LEU A 164 15.22 -46.56 0.99
C LEU A 164 16.36 -45.76 0.36
N GLY A 165 17.45 -46.46 0.00
CA GLY A 165 18.60 -45.91 -0.71
C GLY A 165 18.22 -45.47 -2.14
N PHE A 166 18.40 -44.20 -2.42
CA PHE A 166 18.50 -43.65 -3.77
C PHE A 166 19.46 -42.45 -3.78
N LEU A 167 20.72 -42.73 -3.47
CA LEU A 167 21.84 -41.80 -3.68
C LEU A 167 23.12 -42.62 -3.94
N SER A 168 23.15 -43.33 -5.05
CA SER A 168 24.39 -43.87 -5.59
C SER A 168 24.29 -43.91 -7.10
N GLN A 169 24.47 -42.77 -7.72
CA GLN A 169 24.96 -42.61 -9.11
C GLN A 169 24.98 -41.10 -9.47
N VAL A 170 25.89 -40.37 -8.89
CA VAL A 170 26.46 -39.17 -9.51
C VAL A 170 27.97 -39.30 -9.40
N ASN A 171 28.61 -39.39 -10.55
CA ASN A 171 30.04 -39.57 -10.70
C ASN A 171 30.78 -38.36 -10.12
N PRO A 172 31.73 -38.53 -9.18
CA PRO A 172 32.43 -37.43 -8.53
C PRO A 172 33.46 -36.71 -9.42
N ASN A 173 33.65 -37.13 -10.66
CA ASN A 173 34.78 -36.68 -11.50
C ASN A 173 34.42 -35.57 -12.52
N GLU A 174 33.20 -35.04 -12.58
CA GLU A 174 32.84 -33.98 -13.56
C GLU A 174 32.72 -32.56 -13.00
N ILE A 175 32.90 -32.36 -11.67
CA ILE A 175 32.72 -31.02 -11.05
C ILE A 175 34.08 -30.40 -10.62
N THR A 176 35.21 -31.09 -10.83
CA THR A 176 36.53 -30.65 -10.31
C THR A 176 37.39 -29.85 -11.29
N ILE A 177 36.91 -29.47 -12.47
CA ILE A 177 37.78 -28.89 -13.51
C ILE A 177 37.96 -27.37 -13.42
N ASP A 178 37.09 -26.62 -12.77
CA ASP A 178 37.19 -25.14 -12.74
C ASP A 178 37.85 -24.55 -11.47
N LEU A 179 37.96 -25.31 -10.38
CA LEU A 179 38.58 -24.82 -9.16
C LEU A 179 40.10 -24.84 -9.21
N HIS A 180 40.71 -25.71 -10.06
CA HIS A 180 42.18 -25.82 -10.16
C HIS A 180 42.80 -24.72 -11.03
N LYS A 181 42.07 -24.10 -11.94
CA LYS A 181 42.61 -23.03 -12.78
C LYS A 181 42.75 -21.69 -12.09
N MET A 182 42.08 -21.47 -10.96
CA MET A 182 42.21 -20.24 -10.16
C MET A 182 43.21 -20.35 -9.00
N ALA A 183 43.75 -21.53 -8.74
CA ALA A 183 44.72 -21.75 -7.68
C ALA A 183 46.21 -21.68 -8.13
N GLU A 184 46.47 -21.59 -9.45
CA GLU A 184 47.84 -21.58 -9.99
C GLU A 184 48.56 -20.22 -9.99
N ASP A 185 47.86 -19.12 -9.63
CA ASP A 185 48.45 -17.77 -9.66
C ASP A 185 48.98 -17.26 -8.31
N ILE A 186 49.11 -18.10 -7.28
CA ILE A 186 49.71 -17.67 -6.01
C ILE A 186 50.66 -18.72 -5.50
N GLN A 187 51.93 -18.62 -5.87
CA GLN A 187 53.02 -19.29 -5.18
C GLN A 187 53.51 -18.45 -3.99
N PRO A 188 53.64 -19.00 -2.77
CA PRO A 188 54.53 -18.49 -1.74
C PRO A 188 55.82 -19.27 -1.76
N GLN A 189 56.91 -18.55 -1.65
CA GLN A 189 58.29 -19.07 -1.52
C GLN A 189 58.52 -19.73 -0.16
N ASP A 190 59.38 -20.73 -0.23
CA ASP A 190 59.93 -21.64 0.74
C ASP A 190 60.39 -21.07 2.09
N GLU A 191 60.26 -21.86 3.16
CA GLU A 191 61.40 -22.32 3.94
C GLU A 191 61.07 -23.60 4.73
N ALA A 192 62.10 -24.48 4.82
CA ALA A 192 62.04 -25.90 5.11
C ALA A 192 62.26 -26.26 6.58
N GLU A 193 62.10 -27.59 6.86
CA GLU A 193 62.64 -28.48 7.91
C GLU A 193 61.86 -28.58 9.25
N ASN A 194 61.48 -29.68 9.76
CA ASN A 194 61.61 -31.15 9.68
C ASN A 194 60.88 -31.82 10.90
N PRO A 195 60.81 -33.13 11.09
CA PRO A 195 59.54 -33.84 11.34
C PRO A 195 59.33 -34.36 12.76
N GLY A 196 58.10 -34.66 13.15
CA GLY A 196 57.82 -35.38 14.39
C GLY A 196 56.39 -35.48 14.87
N GLN A 197 55.60 -36.42 14.32
CA GLN A 197 54.50 -37.18 14.99
C GLN A 197 53.24 -36.48 15.55
N PRO A 198 52.10 -37.16 15.89
CA PRO A 198 50.97 -37.27 14.97
C PRO A 198 49.81 -36.38 15.46
N GLU A 199 49.29 -35.52 14.60
CA GLU A 199 48.22 -34.62 14.91
C GLU A 199 47.01 -34.81 13.99
N ASN A 200 46.07 -35.61 14.45
CA ASN A 200 44.73 -35.69 13.85
C ASN A 200 43.78 -34.56 14.29
N GLN A 201 44.30 -33.52 14.99
CA GLN A 201 43.50 -32.36 15.45
C GLN A 201 43.83 -31.04 14.74
N LYS A 202 44.93 -30.94 13.99
CA LYS A 202 45.28 -29.70 13.26
C LYS A 202 44.77 -29.63 11.82
N ALA A 203 44.31 -30.73 11.24
CA ALA A 203 43.77 -30.74 9.89
C ALA A 203 42.36 -30.13 9.80
N ASP A 204 41.57 -30.17 10.86
CA ASP A 204 40.20 -29.60 10.91
C ASP A 204 40.22 -28.07 11.14
N ASP A 205 41.19 -27.53 11.88
CA ASP A 205 41.31 -26.10 12.15
C ASP A 205 41.83 -25.33 10.91
N SER A 206 42.80 -25.90 10.17
CA SER A 206 43.35 -25.27 8.96
C SER A 206 42.37 -25.25 7.78
N ALA A 207 41.50 -26.25 7.67
CA ALA A 207 40.44 -26.29 6.67
C ALA A 207 39.32 -25.26 7.01
N ALA A 208 39.00 -25.07 8.29
CA ALA A 208 38.04 -24.08 8.75
C ALA A 208 38.52 -22.63 8.57
N GLU A 209 39.83 -22.38 8.73
CA GLU A 209 40.44 -21.06 8.47
C GLU A 209 40.48 -20.72 6.97
N ALA A 210 40.82 -21.69 6.11
CA ALA A 210 40.79 -21.51 4.65
C ALA A 210 39.36 -21.25 4.13
N ASP A 211 38.37 -21.94 4.65
CA ASP A 211 36.94 -21.72 4.32
C ASP A 211 36.47 -20.34 4.77
N ASN A 212 36.85 -19.88 5.95
CA ASN A 212 36.52 -18.56 6.44
C ASN A 212 37.15 -17.45 5.59
N HIS A 213 38.41 -17.62 5.16
CA HIS A 213 39.09 -16.65 4.29
C HIS A 213 38.46 -16.57 2.90
N THR A 214 38.04 -17.70 2.33
CA THR A 214 37.33 -17.76 1.05
C THR A 214 35.97 -17.10 1.16
N ARG A 215 35.24 -17.38 2.23
CA ARG A 215 33.91 -16.77 2.51
C ARG A 215 34.01 -15.25 2.64
N GLU A 216 35.06 -14.73 3.28
CA GLU A 216 35.27 -13.28 3.43
C GLU A 216 35.64 -12.61 2.11
N LYS A 217 36.44 -13.24 1.24
CA LYS A 217 36.69 -12.75 -0.12
C LYS A 217 35.41 -12.68 -0.95
N PHE A 218 34.56 -13.70 -0.92
CA PHE A 218 33.30 -13.70 -1.62
C PHE A 218 32.36 -12.63 -1.06
N ARG A 219 32.33 -12.38 0.26
CA ARG A 219 31.57 -11.29 0.89
C ARG A 219 32.02 -9.93 0.36
N GLN A 220 33.33 -9.72 0.25
CA GLN A 220 33.88 -8.49 -0.31
C GLN A 220 33.47 -8.33 -1.79
N MET A 221 33.58 -9.38 -2.60
CA MET A 221 33.16 -9.35 -4.01
C MET A 221 31.64 -9.10 -4.19
N LEU A 222 30.81 -9.61 -3.27
CA LEU A 222 29.37 -9.32 -3.24
C LEU A 222 29.07 -7.85 -2.93
N ARG A 223 29.84 -7.24 -1.99
CA ARG A 223 29.72 -5.80 -1.65
C ARG A 223 30.22 -4.90 -2.76
N GLU A 224 31.25 -5.32 -3.49
CA GLU A 224 31.79 -4.62 -4.66
C GLU A 224 30.92 -4.81 -5.92
N GLY A 225 29.85 -5.62 -5.87
CA GLY A 225 28.95 -5.88 -6.99
C GLY A 225 29.53 -6.73 -8.12
N LYS A 226 30.68 -7.36 -7.93
CA LYS A 226 31.38 -8.17 -8.96
C LYS A 226 30.70 -9.50 -9.27
N LEU A 227 29.77 -9.94 -8.44
CA LEU A 227 29.09 -11.23 -8.57
C LEU A 227 27.60 -11.08 -8.97
N GLU A 228 27.12 -9.88 -9.23
CA GLU A 228 25.69 -9.59 -9.46
C GLU A 228 25.07 -10.35 -10.65
N ASP A 229 25.85 -10.58 -11.71
CA ASP A 229 25.40 -11.25 -12.93
C ASP A 229 25.66 -12.78 -12.91
N ARG A 230 26.25 -13.30 -11.83
CA ARG A 230 26.50 -14.74 -11.68
C ARG A 230 25.19 -15.48 -11.42
N GLU A 231 25.00 -16.61 -12.08
CA GLU A 231 23.84 -17.50 -11.88
C GLU A 231 24.05 -18.41 -10.67
N ILE A 232 23.01 -18.57 -9.88
CA ILE A 232 22.93 -19.47 -8.73
C ILE A 232 21.60 -20.23 -8.73
N ASP A 233 21.65 -21.45 -8.26
CA ASP A 233 20.45 -22.27 -8.07
C ASP A 233 19.87 -22.01 -6.68
N MET A 234 18.64 -21.53 -6.62
CA MET A 234 17.93 -21.35 -5.36
C MET A 234 16.55 -22.02 -5.38
N VAL A 235 16.11 -22.40 -4.20
CA VAL A 235 14.74 -22.89 -3.98
C VAL A 235 13.89 -21.68 -3.61
N VAL A 236 13.01 -21.26 -4.51
CA VAL A 236 12.08 -20.15 -4.24
C VAL A 236 10.83 -20.72 -3.58
N HIS A 237 10.62 -20.35 -2.33
CA HIS A 237 9.35 -20.56 -1.64
C HIS A 237 8.42 -19.42 -2.04
N ARG A 238 7.53 -19.66 -3.01
CA ARG A 238 6.42 -18.75 -3.22
C ARG A 238 5.49 -18.87 -2.03
N ASN A 239 5.47 -17.88 -1.15
CA ASN A 239 4.31 -17.61 -0.33
C ASN A 239 3.19 -17.15 -1.29
N ILE A 240 2.49 -18.12 -1.86
CA ILE A 240 1.22 -17.86 -2.51
C ILE A 240 0.28 -17.57 -1.34
N GLY A 241 0.11 -16.28 -1.01
CA GLY A 241 -1.00 -15.87 -0.16
C GLY A 241 -2.23 -16.58 -0.72
N MET A 242 -2.91 -17.37 0.10
CA MET A 242 -4.12 -18.07 -0.35
C MET A 242 -4.99 -17.02 -1.04
N PRO A 243 -5.37 -17.21 -2.31
CA PRO A 243 -6.37 -16.34 -2.91
C PRO A 243 -7.58 -16.42 -1.98
N ASN A 244 -8.16 -15.28 -1.65
CA ASN A 244 -9.41 -15.23 -0.90
C ASN A 244 -10.41 -16.14 -1.64
N MET A 245 -10.58 -17.35 -1.15
CA MET A 245 -11.70 -18.19 -1.56
C MET A 245 -12.93 -17.57 -0.91
N GLU A 246 -13.50 -16.56 -1.54
CA GLU A 246 -14.92 -16.29 -1.37
C GLU A 246 -15.61 -17.57 -1.82
N ILE A 247 -16.09 -18.33 -0.85
CA ILE A 247 -17.01 -19.44 -1.09
C ILE A 247 -18.25 -18.78 -1.69
N ILE A 248 -18.34 -18.79 -3.01
CA ILE A 248 -19.57 -18.45 -3.71
C ILE A 248 -20.57 -19.53 -3.28
N ALA A 249 -21.39 -19.19 -2.31
CA ALA A 249 -22.52 -20.01 -1.91
C ALA A 249 -23.52 -20.03 -3.09
N GLY A 250 -23.37 -21.00 -4.01
CA GLY A 250 -24.20 -21.15 -5.19
C GLY A 250 -23.56 -21.94 -6.33
N GLY A 251 -22.32 -22.41 -6.17
CA GLY A 251 -21.63 -23.24 -7.17
C GLY A 251 -22.16 -24.66 -7.23
N SER A 252 -22.19 -25.24 -8.44
CA SER A 252 -22.56 -26.64 -8.68
C SER A 252 -21.55 -27.59 -8.02
N LEU A 253 -21.98 -28.85 -7.75
CA LEU A 253 -21.13 -29.92 -7.19
C LEU A 253 -19.83 -30.15 -7.96
N ASP A 254 -19.80 -29.84 -9.26
CA ASP A 254 -18.60 -29.91 -10.13
C ASP A 254 -17.57 -28.86 -9.81
N ASP A 255 -17.99 -27.62 -9.43
CA ASP A 255 -17.08 -26.54 -9.02
C ASP A 255 -16.46 -26.83 -7.64
N LEU A 256 -17.19 -27.46 -6.74
CA LEU A 256 -16.68 -27.94 -5.45
C LEU A 256 -15.64 -29.06 -5.65
N GLN A 257 -15.85 -29.97 -6.60
CA GLN A 257 -14.94 -31.07 -6.89
C GLN A 257 -13.64 -30.57 -7.55
N ASN A 258 -13.73 -29.60 -8.46
CA ASN A 258 -12.58 -28.94 -9.06
C ASN A 258 -11.78 -28.10 -8.04
N SER A 259 -12.46 -27.42 -7.14
CA SER A 259 -11.84 -26.67 -6.04
C SER A 259 -11.15 -27.59 -5.03
N MET A 260 -11.78 -28.71 -4.68
CA MET A 260 -11.18 -29.73 -3.80
C MET A 260 -9.96 -30.41 -4.44
N GLN A 261 -10.01 -30.68 -5.74
CA GLN A 261 -8.88 -31.24 -6.48
C GLN A 261 -7.72 -30.22 -6.62
N GLY A 262 -8.04 -28.92 -6.74
CA GLY A 262 -7.07 -27.81 -6.64
C GLY A 262 -6.39 -27.76 -5.27
N ILE A 263 -7.16 -27.90 -4.19
CA ILE A 263 -6.65 -27.94 -2.80
C ILE A 263 -5.79 -29.17 -2.55
N LEU A 264 -6.20 -30.37 -3.01
CA LEU A 264 -5.40 -31.58 -2.88
C LEU A 264 -4.07 -31.51 -3.66
N ASN A 265 -4.09 -30.95 -4.86
CA ASN A 265 -2.88 -30.68 -5.64
C ASN A 265 -1.97 -29.65 -4.96
N MET A 266 -2.56 -28.65 -4.28
CA MET A 266 -1.85 -27.66 -3.50
C MET A 266 -1.25 -28.24 -2.21
N MET A 267 -1.98 -29.09 -1.49
CA MET A 267 -1.47 -29.83 -0.31
C MET A 267 -0.38 -30.85 -0.66
N ASN A 268 -0.48 -31.51 -1.80
CA ASN A 268 0.53 -32.47 -2.25
C ASN A 268 1.78 -31.79 -2.88
N GLY A 269 1.67 -30.50 -3.29
CA GLY A 269 2.74 -29.72 -3.91
C GLY A 269 3.39 -28.66 -3.02
N SER A 270 2.78 -28.32 -1.86
CA SER A 270 3.17 -27.15 -1.07
C SER A 270 4.44 -27.30 -0.22
N GLY A 271 5.11 -28.46 -0.28
CA GLY A 271 6.37 -28.70 0.46
C GLY A 271 7.64 -28.64 -0.38
N ARG A 272 7.55 -28.50 -1.70
CA ARG A 272 8.73 -28.49 -2.59
C ARG A 272 8.82 -27.16 -3.32
N GLY A 273 9.60 -26.21 -2.76
CA GLY A 273 10.01 -25.02 -3.50
C GLY A 273 10.57 -25.41 -4.87
N LYS A 274 10.20 -24.67 -5.92
CA LYS A 274 10.74 -24.91 -7.25
C LYS A 274 12.20 -24.44 -7.29
N LYS A 275 13.14 -25.33 -7.61
CA LYS A 275 14.50 -24.93 -7.96
C LYS A 275 14.45 -24.04 -9.20
N ARG A 276 15.05 -22.88 -9.10
CA ARG A 276 15.17 -21.90 -10.19
C ARG A 276 16.58 -21.36 -10.23
N THR A 277 17.18 -21.33 -11.40
CA THR A 277 18.44 -20.63 -11.64
C THR A 277 18.13 -19.16 -11.85
N VAL A 278 18.75 -18.30 -11.05
CA VAL A 278 18.56 -16.84 -11.05
C VAL A 278 19.92 -16.15 -10.88
N THR A 279 20.02 -14.91 -11.31
CA THR A 279 21.22 -14.11 -11.05
C THR A 279 21.32 -13.73 -9.56
N VAL A 280 22.53 -13.48 -9.06
CA VAL A 280 22.77 -13.02 -7.68
C VAL A 280 21.94 -11.75 -7.39
N ARG A 281 21.80 -10.87 -8.37
CA ARG A 281 20.96 -9.66 -8.27
C ARG A 281 19.48 -9.98 -8.00
N GLU A 282 18.93 -10.94 -8.73
CA GLU A 282 17.54 -11.40 -8.51
C GLU A 282 17.41 -12.17 -7.19
N ALA A 283 18.36 -13.05 -6.91
CA ALA A 283 18.39 -13.79 -5.66
C ALA A 283 18.48 -12.89 -4.43
N ARG A 284 19.24 -11.79 -4.50
CA ARG A 284 19.33 -10.79 -3.44
C ARG A 284 17.95 -10.17 -3.15
N LYS A 285 17.17 -9.83 -4.19
CA LYS A 285 15.82 -9.29 -4.00
C LYS A 285 14.90 -10.30 -3.34
N ILE A 286 14.87 -11.54 -3.87
CA ILE A 286 14.01 -12.62 -3.34
C ILE A 286 14.38 -12.94 -1.89
N LEU A 287 15.68 -13.09 -1.58
CA LEU A 287 16.15 -13.38 -0.24
C LEU A 287 15.89 -12.21 0.73
N THR A 288 15.97 -10.97 0.26
CA THR A 288 15.64 -9.81 1.11
C THR A 288 14.19 -9.86 1.55
N GLU A 289 13.27 -10.12 0.62
CA GLU A 289 11.83 -10.25 0.93
C GLU A 289 11.57 -11.43 1.88
N GLU A 290 12.19 -12.59 1.62
CA GLU A 290 12.03 -13.80 2.44
C GLU A 290 12.61 -13.63 3.84
N VAL A 291 13.79 -13.01 3.96
CA VAL A 291 14.44 -12.73 5.25
C VAL A 291 13.64 -11.71 6.05
N LEU A 292 13.20 -10.62 5.42
CA LEU A 292 12.37 -9.62 6.10
C LEU A 292 11.06 -10.25 6.60
N ASP A 293 10.36 -11.01 5.77
CA ASP A 293 9.13 -11.71 6.18
C ASP A 293 9.37 -12.70 7.34
N SER A 294 10.49 -13.40 7.33
CA SER A 294 10.89 -14.32 8.42
C SER A 294 11.31 -13.63 9.72
N MET A 295 11.78 -12.36 9.64
CA MET A 295 12.21 -11.56 10.80
C MET A 295 11.05 -10.79 11.43
N VAL A 296 9.95 -10.61 10.69
CA VAL A 296 8.76 -9.92 11.19
C VAL A 296 7.93 -10.90 12.02
N ASP A 297 7.62 -10.48 13.24
CA ASP A 297 6.71 -11.20 14.13
C ASP A 297 5.25 -10.86 13.75
N HIS A 298 4.61 -11.79 13.04
CA HIS A 298 3.25 -11.58 12.53
C HIS A 298 2.20 -11.37 13.62
N ASP A 299 2.38 -11.97 14.80
CA ASP A 299 1.47 -11.78 15.92
C ASP A 299 1.57 -10.35 16.47
N LYS A 300 2.80 -9.83 16.60
CA LYS A 300 3.01 -8.42 16.99
C LYS A 300 2.48 -7.44 15.94
N VAL A 301 2.60 -7.77 14.65
CA VAL A 301 2.01 -6.97 13.57
C VAL A 301 0.49 -6.92 13.74
N ALA A 302 -0.15 -8.06 13.97
CA ALA A 302 -1.61 -8.13 14.12
C ALA A 302 -2.10 -7.34 15.35
N ASP A 303 -1.43 -7.49 16.49
CA ASP A 303 -1.79 -6.79 17.73
C ASP A 303 -1.61 -5.27 17.60
N GLU A 304 -0.48 -4.82 17.07
CA GLU A 304 -0.21 -3.39 16.85
C GLU A 304 -1.16 -2.79 15.80
N ALA A 305 -1.43 -3.53 14.71
CA ALA A 305 -2.37 -3.11 13.69
C ALA A 305 -3.79 -2.97 14.26
N ARG A 306 -4.24 -3.96 15.06
CA ARG A 306 -5.55 -3.90 15.74
C ARG A 306 -5.62 -2.68 16.64
N ARG A 307 -4.61 -2.46 17.49
CA ARG A 307 -4.54 -1.28 18.35
C ARG A 307 -4.61 0.02 17.57
N ARG A 308 -3.90 0.13 16.43
CA ARG A 308 -3.93 1.33 15.58
C ARG A 308 -5.28 1.50 14.88
N VAL A 309 -5.88 0.42 14.37
CA VAL A 309 -7.19 0.46 13.74
C VAL A 309 -8.25 0.94 14.72
N GLU A 310 -8.33 0.33 15.91
CA GLU A 310 -9.29 0.70 16.94
C GLU A 310 -9.10 2.14 17.43
N GLN A 311 -7.86 2.57 17.71
CA GLN A 311 -7.60 3.86 18.33
C GLN A 311 -7.42 5.01 17.33
N SER A 312 -6.97 4.76 16.11
CA SER A 312 -6.64 5.80 15.12
C SER A 312 -7.23 5.57 13.73
N GLY A 313 -7.87 4.42 13.46
CA GLY A 313 -8.44 4.10 12.15
C GLY A 313 -9.44 5.15 11.65
N ILE A 314 -9.44 5.39 10.33
CA ILE A 314 -10.33 6.33 9.66
C ILE A 314 -11.02 5.63 8.50
N ILE A 315 -12.34 5.63 8.51
CA ILE A 315 -13.16 5.14 7.39
C ILE A 315 -13.85 6.33 6.73
N PHE A 316 -13.62 6.49 5.45
CA PHE A 316 -14.28 7.48 4.62
C PHE A 316 -15.37 6.81 3.78
N ILE A 317 -16.63 7.13 4.09
CA ILE A 317 -17.82 6.61 3.40
C ILE A 317 -18.23 7.64 2.36
N ASP A 318 -17.95 7.38 1.09
CA ASP A 318 -18.35 8.25 -0.03
C ASP A 318 -19.77 7.94 -0.50
N GLU A 319 -20.39 8.89 -1.14
CA GLU A 319 -21.73 8.78 -1.74
C GLU A 319 -22.84 8.38 -0.76
N ILE A 320 -22.76 8.83 0.51
CA ILE A 320 -23.77 8.53 1.54
C ILE A 320 -25.16 9.08 1.16
N ASP A 321 -25.22 10.14 0.36
CA ASP A 321 -26.48 10.73 -0.15
C ASP A 321 -27.22 9.79 -1.11
N LYS A 322 -26.56 8.81 -1.70
CA LYS A 322 -27.17 7.83 -2.62
C LYS A 322 -27.99 6.76 -1.91
N ILE A 323 -27.73 6.54 -0.62
CA ILE A 323 -28.53 5.62 0.22
C ILE A 323 -29.56 6.36 1.06
N ALA A 324 -29.64 7.71 0.98
CA ALA A 324 -30.71 8.49 1.59
C ALA A 324 -32.05 8.24 0.86
N VAL A 325 -33.13 8.10 1.63
CA VAL A 325 -34.44 7.74 1.11
C VAL A 325 -35.38 8.91 1.30
N ARG A 326 -36.07 9.35 0.21
CA ARG A 326 -37.12 10.39 0.24
C ARG A 326 -38.51 9.76 0.24
N GLY A 327 -39.29 10.07 1.27
CA GLY A 327 -40.72 9.71 1.32
C GLY A 327 -41.00 8.25 1.68
N GLU A 328 -42.25 7.82 1.48
CA GLU A 328 -42.65 6.44 1.74
C GLU A 328 -42.04 5.50 0.71
N SER A 329 -41.29 4.51 1.20
CA SER A 329 -40.42 3.64 0.43
C SER A 329 -41.19 2.62 -0.42
N HIS A 330 -40.85 2.51 -1.71
CA HIS A 330 -41.35 1.49 -2.63
C HIS A 330 -40.15 0.69 -3.16
N GLY A 331 -40.05 -0.58 -2.77
CA GLY A 331 -39.14 -1.59 -3.37
C GLY A 331 -37.65 -1.32 -3.21
N GLN A 332 -37.02 -0.61 -4.13
CA GLN A 332 -35.57 -0.30 -4.08
C GLN A 332 -35.16 0.59 -2.90
N ASP A 333 -36.07 1.39 -2.38
CA ASP A 333 -35.83 2.28 -1.26
C ASP A 333 -35.71 1.51 0.08
N VAL A 334 -36.38 0.37 0.20
CA VAL A 334 -36.26 -0.51 1.38
C VAL A 334 -34.80 -1.02 1.52
N SER A 335 -34.17 -1.42 0.42
CA SER A 335 -32.77 -1.88 0.45
C SER A 335 -31.77 -0.77 0.82
N ARG A 336 -32.02 0.49 0.43
CA ARG A 336 -31.18 1.64 0.80
C ARG A 336 -31.30 1.97 2.29
N GLU A 337 -32.52 1.92 2.84
CA GLU A 337 -32.74 2.09 4.27
C GLU A 337 -32.11 0.94 5.07
N GLY A 338 -32.19 -0.31 4.57
CA GLY A 338 -31.52 -1.45 5.15
C GLY A 338 -30.00 -1.26 5.28
N VAL A 339 -29.34 -0.77 4.23
CA VAL A 339 -27.91 -0.44 4.29
C VAL A 339 -27.59 0.60 5.37
N GLN A 340 -28.42 1.64 5.53
CA GLN A 340 -28.24 2.63 6.60
C GLN A 340 -28.35 1.99 7.99
N ARG A 341 -29.31 1.08 8.18
CA ARG A 341 -29.51 0.35 9.43
C ARG A 341 -28.36 -0.61 9.73
N ASP A 342 -27.77 -1.22 8.69
CA ASP A 342 -26.61 -2.12 8.85
C ASP A 342 -25.30 -1.34 9.13
N ILE A 343 -25.14 -0.12 8.61
CA ILE A 343 -24.02 0.77 8.92
C ILE A 343 -24.09 1.27 10.37
N LEU A 344 -25.29 1.45 10.92
CA LEU A 344 -25.50 2.09 12.21
C LEU A 344 -24.74 1.39 13.35
N PRO A 345 -24.84 0.07 13.57
CA PRO A 345 -24.09 -0.60 14.65
C PRO A 345 -22.57 -0.41 14.52
N ILE A 346 -22.05 -0.40 13.30
CA ILE A 346 -20.63 -0.21 13.04
C ILE A 346 -20.17 1.20 13.45
N VAL A 347 -20.99 2.21 13.18
CA VAL A 347 -20.70 3.62 13.52
C VAL A 347 -20.96 3.91 15.01
N GLU A 348 -21.86 3.18 15.64
CA GLU A 348 -22.15 3.28 17.08
C GLU A 348 -21.09 2.65 17.97
N GLY A 349 -20.42 1.62 17.47
CA GLY A 349 -19.47 0.80 18.17
C GLY A 349 -19.95 -0.64 18.30
N SER A 350 -19.27 -1.54 17.64
CA SER A 350 -19.54 -2.98 17.65
C SER A 350 -18.24 -3.77 17.52
N ASN A 351 -18.30 -5.04 17.90
CA ASN A 351 -17.19 -5.97 17.77
C ASN A 351 -17.32 -6.73 16.45
N VAL A 352 -16.36 -6.56 15.56
CA VAL A 352 -16.32 -7.20 14.25
C VAL A 352 -15.25 -8.28 14.21
N ASN A 353 -15.62 -9.48 13.81
CA ASN A 353 -14.70 -10.59 13.64
C ASN A 353 -13.88 -10.44 12.37
N THR A 354 -12.55 -10.49 12.51
CA THR A 354 -11.60 -10.46 11.40
C THR A 354 -10.66 -11.65 11.47
N LYS A 355 -9.91 -11.92 10.39
CA LYS A 355 -8.87 -12.96 10.39
C LYS A 355 -7.70 -12.67 11.36
N PHE A 356 -7.61 -11.45 11.87
CA PHE A 356 -6.58 -11.00 12.81
C PHE A 356 -7.13 -10.79 14.23
N GLY A 357 -8.31 -11.33 14.52
CA GLY A 357 -9.01 -11.19 15.80
C GLY A 357 -10.20 -10.24 15.74
N VAL A 358 -10.81 -10.02 16.89
CA VAL A 358 -11.97 -9.13 17.06
C VAL A 358 -11.50 -7.68 17.09
N VAL A 359 -12.16 -6.80 16.37
CA VAL A 359 -11.90 -5.36 16.28
C VAL A 359 -13.08 -4.59 16.85
N ASP A 360 -12.85 -3.74 17.82
CA ASP A 360 -13.84 -2.81 18.37
C ASP A 360 -13.89 -1.53 17.55
N THR A 361 -15.06 -1.18 17.03
CA THR A 361 -15.25 -0.01 16.17
C THR A 361 -15.54 1.28 16.93
N THR A 362 -15.73 1.24 18.24
CA THR A 362 -16.17 2.36 19.10
C THR A 362 -15.35 3.64 18.91
N HIS A 363 -14.06 3.50 18.64
CA HIS A 363 -13.16 4.65 18.51
C HIS A 363 -12.62 4.88 17.09
N ILE A 364 -13.13 4.17 16.10
CA ILE A 364 -12.85 4.45 14.67
C ILE A 364 -13.53 5.76 14.28
N LEU A 365 -12.85 6.61 13.53
CA LEU A 365 -13.43 7.84 13.00
C LEU A 365 -14.11 7.57 11.66
N PHE A 366 -15.40 7.80 11.61
CA PHE A 366 -16.15 7.76 10.37
C PHE A 366 -16.31 9.16 9.81
N ILE A 367 -15.98 9.32 8.53
CA ILE A 367 -16.19 10.55 7.76
C ILE A 367 -17.09 10.17 6.59
N ALA A 368 -18.36 10.52 6.68
CA ALA A 368 -19.29 10.32 5.58
C ALA A 368 -19.26 11.54 4.65
N ALA A 369 -19.41 11.33 3.35
CA ALA A 369 -19.41 12.38 2.34
C ALA A 369 -20.51 12.15 1.30
N GLY A 370 -21.17 13.23 0.89
CA GLY A 370 -22.19 13.22 -0.15
C GLY A 370 -22.28 14.57 -0.85
N ALA A 371 -22.82 14.55 -2.07
CA ALA A 371 -23.12 15.78 -2.78
C ALA A 371 -24.41 16.45 -2.25
N PHE A 372 -25.37 15.63 -1.83
CA PHE A 372 -26.69 16.08 -1.36
C PHE A 372 -27.40 17.05 -2.32
N SER A 373 -27.18 16.85 -3.61
CA SER A 373 -27.80 17.65 -4.66
C SER A 373 -29.28 17.29 -4.90
N VAL A 374 -29.62 16.01 -4.70
CA VAL A 374 -30.99 15.49 -4.85
C VAL A 374 -31.58 15.18 -3.48
N ALA A 375 -30.90 14.43 -2.62
CA ALA A 375 -31.27 14.14 -1.25
C ALA A 375 -30.78 15.24 -0.30
N ALA A 376 -31.44 15.41 0.83
CA ALA A 376 -30.96 16.25 1.93
C ALA A 376 -30.36 15.40 3.04
N PRO A 377 -29.48 15.94 3.90
CA PRO A 377 -28.98 15.20 5.08
C PRO A 377 -30.09 14.72 6.03
N SER A 378 -31.25 15.37 6.00
CA SER A 378 -32.47 14.98 6.74
C SER A 378 -33.15 13.73 6.18
N ASP A 379 -32.80 13.28 4.98
CA ASP A 379 -33.37 12.09 4.34
C ASP A 379 -32.61 10.81 4.76
N LEU A 380 -31.51 10.94 5.52
CA LEU A 380 -30.89 9.83 6.26
C LEU A 380 -31.77 9.47 7.46
N ILE A 381 -31.72 8.21 7.90
CA ILE A 381 -32.45 7.79 9.11
C ILE A 381 -32.00 8.63 10.32
N PRO A 382 -32.93 9.00 11.25
CA PRO A 382 -32.63 9.89 12.37
C PRO A 382 -31.48 9.40 13.25
N GLU A 383 -31.38 8.11 13.46
CA GLU A 383 -30.34 7.48 14.27
C GLU A 383 -28.95 7.73 13.65
N LEU A 384 -28.83 7.53 12.33
CA LEU A 384 -27.57 7.76 11.61
C LEU A 384 -27.20 9.25 11.60
N GLN A 385 -28.18 10.14 11.43
CA GLN A 385 -27.97 11.60 11.57
C GLN A 385 -27.37 11.97 12.93
N GLY A 386 -27.84 11.34 14.02
CA GLY A 386 -27.34 11.55 15.38
C GLY A 386 -25.89 11.12 15.55
N ARG A 387 -25.43 10.14 14.75
CA ARG A 387 -24.04 9.62 14.81
C ARG A 387 -23.05 10.42 13.98
N PHE A 388 -23.52 11.36 13.15
CA PHE A 388 -22.71 12.34 12.42
C PHE A 388 -23.00 13.78 12.90
N PRO A 389 -22.61 14.11 14.14
CA PRO A 389 -22.98 15.40 14.74
C PRO A 389 -22.23 16.60 14.12
N LEU A 390 -21.06 16.35 13.50
CA LEU A 390 -20.29 17.41 12.85
C LEU A 390 -20.64 17.46 11.36
N ARG A 391 -21.43 18.46 10.97
CA ARG A 391 -21.76 18.72 9.57
C ARG A 391 -20.86 19.82 9.04
N VAL A 392 -20.23 19.56 7.90
CA VAL A 392 -19.28 20.47 7.28
C VAL A 392 -19.65 20.62 5.81
N GLU A 393 -19.97 21.83 5.43
CA GLU A 393 -20.24 22.20 4.05
C GLU A 393 -18.96 22.62 3.36
N LEU A 394 -18.71 22.06 2.18
CA LEU A 394 -17.62 22.43 1.29
C LEU A 394 -18.17 23.33 0.19
N ASP A 395 -17.48 24.41 -0.04
CA ASP A 395 -17.85 25.38 -1.06
C ASP A 395 -17.56 24.86 -2.47
N SER A 396 -18.33 25.31 -3.45
CA SER A 396 -18.05 25.10 -4.88
C SER A 396 -16.73 25.77 -5.24
N LEU A 397 -16.00 25.16 -6.16
CA LEU A 397 -14.76 25.73 -6.67
C LEU A 397 -15.05 26.71 -7.81
N HIS A 398 -14.33 27.83 -7.81
CA HIS A 398 -14.39 28.89 -8.79
C HIS A 398 -13.08 29.05 -9.56
N LYS A 399 -13.04 29.92 -10.56
CA LYS A 399 -11.87 30.19 -11.40
C LYS A 399 -10.58 30.35 -10.60
N ASP A 400 -10.60 31.17 -9.55
CA ASP A 400 -9.43 31.45 -8.73
C ASP A 400 -8.94 30.21 -7.99
N ASP A 401 -9.86 29.36 -7.52
CA ASP A 401 -9.52 28.09 -6.90
C ASP A 401 -8.92 27.12 -7.93
N PHE A 402 -9.47 27.03 -9.14
CA PHE A 402 -8.93 26.19 -10.21
C PHE A 402 -7.51 26.60 -10.60
N LYS A 403 -7.26 27.92 -10.73
CA LYS A 403 -5.93 28.47 -11.01
C LYS A 403 -4.92 28.04 -9.94
N ARG A 404 -5.31 28.19 -8.69
CA ARG A 404 -4.49 27.80 -7.55
C ARG A 404 -4.27 26.27 -7.47
N ILE A 405 -5.30 25.47 -7.75
CA ILE A 405 -5.22 24.00 -7.77
C ILE A 405 -4.24 23.49 -8.83
N LEU A 406 -4.17 24.17 -9.99
CA LEU A 406 -3.23 23.81 -11.05
C LEU A 406 -1.78 24.04 -10.66
N SER A 407 -1.47 25.07 -9.86
CA SER A 407 -0.10 25.54 -9.63
C SER A 407 0.43 25.40 -8.20
N GLU A 408 -0.38 25.72 -7.15
CA GLU A 408 0.12 25.86 -5.77
C GLU A 408 0.38 24.56 -5.01
N PRO A 409 -0.47 23.50 -5.11
CA PRO A 409 -0.27 22.27 -4.34
C PRO A 409 1.07 21.60 -4.62
N LYS A 410 1.68 20.98 -3.59
CA LYS A 410 2.93 20.21 -3.72
C LYS A 410 2.85 19.06 -4.73
N ASN A 411 1.66 18.66 -5.10
CA ASN A 411 1.35 17.69 -6.14
C ASN A 411 0.43 18.28 -7.18
N SER A 412 0.66 19.54 -7.57
CA SER A 412 -0.15 20.22 -8.59
C SER A 412 -0.12 19.45 -9.92
N LEU A 413 -1.19 19.59 -10.71
CA LEU A 413 -1.28 18.90 -12.01
C LEU A 413 -0.15 19.33 -12.94
N ILE A 414 0.17 20.59 -12.99
CA ILE A 414 1.28 21.12 -13.80
C ILE A 414 2.58 20.41 -13.43
N MET A 415 2.90 20.32 -12.13
CA MET A 415 4.12 19.64 -11.68
C MET A 415 4.13 18.15 -12.07
N GLN A 416 2.97 17.45 -12.00
CA GLN A 416 2.88 16.05 -12.38
C GLN A 416 3.18 15.84 -13.87
N TYR A 417 2.53 16.61 -14.76
CA TYR A 417 2.74 16.49 -16.20
C TYR A 417 4.14 16.95 -16.63
N THR A 418 4.68 18.01 -15.99
CA THR A 418 6.07 18.42 -16.22
C THR A 418 7.04 17.30 -15.88
N ALA A 419 6.87 16.65 -14.72
CA ALA A 419 7.72 15.54 -14.32
C ALA A 419 7.56 14.32 -15.24
N LEU A 420 6.36 14.05 -15.75
CA LEU A 420 6.13 12.97 -16.74
C LEU A 420 6.88 13.22 -18.04
N LEU A 421 6.74 14.40 -18.63
CA LEU A 421 7.41 14.76 -19.89
C LEU A 421 8.93 14.88 -19.73
N GLU A 422 9.39 15.27 -18.54
CA GLU A 422 10.82 15.31 -18.22
C GLU A 422 11.48 13.91 -18.27
N THR A 423 10.73 12.83 -18.03
CA THR A 423 11.26 11.46 -18.20
C THR A 423 11.62 11.14 -19.65
N GLU A 424 10.94 11.75 -20.64
CA GLU A 424 11.25 11.64 -22.07
C GLU A 424 12.26 12.69 -22.51
N GLY A 425 12.67 13.58 -21.61
CA GLY A 425 13.63 14.66 -21.88
C GLY A 425 13.00 15.94 -22.47
N VAL A 426 11.68 16.06 -22.40
CA VAL A 426 10.93 17.26 -22.84
C VAL A 426 10.70 18.17 -21.64
N LYS A 427 11.02 19.46 -21.80
CA LYS A 427 10.71 20.47 -20.79
C LYS A 427 9.40 21.17 -21.12
N LEU A 428 8.47 21.16 -20.16
CA LEU A 428 7.19 21.83 -20.29
C LEU A 428 7.22 23.17 -19.56
N ASP A 429 6.88 24.24 -20.26
CA ASP A 429 6.70 25.59 -19.69
C ASP A 429 5.29 26.09 -19.96
N ILE A 430 4.49 26.21 -18.91
CA ILE A 430 3.09 26.64 -18.98
C ILE A 430 2.99 28.05 -18.45
N THR A 431 2.60 28.99 -19.31
CA THR A 431 2.51 30.39 -18.92
C THR A 431 1.35 30.66 -17.97
N ASP A 432 1.44 31.74 -17.19
CA ASP A 432 0.36 32.16 -16.27
C ASP A 432 -0.95 32.46 -17.02
N GLU A 433 -0.88 32.96 -18.24
CA GLU A 433 -2.03 33.20 -19.12
C GLU A 433 -2.69 31.90 -19.55
N ALA A 434 -1.92 30.85 -19.81
CA ALA A 434 -2.45 29.53 -20.13
C ALA A 434 -3.16 28.91 -18.91
N ILE A 435 -2.60 29.03 -17.71
CA ILE A 435 -3.20 28.57 -16.46
C ILE A 435 -4.52 29.32 -16.21
N ASP A 436 -4.52 30.62 -16.40
CA ASP A 436 -5.71 31.46 -16.25
C ASP A 436 -6.81 31.02 -17.25
N ARG A 437 -6.44 30.79 -18.52
CA ARG A 437 -7.36 30.36 -19.56
C ARG A 437 -7.95 28.98 -19.29
N MET A 438 -7.14 27.99 -18.88
CA MET A 438 -7.62 26.66 -18.47
C MET A 438 -8.59 26.76 -17.29
N SER A 439 -8.34 27.66 -16.34
CA SER A 439 -9.21 27.86 -15.17
C SER A 439 -10.57 28.47 -15.55
N VAL A 440 -10.60 29.40 -16.50
CA VAL A 440 -11.83 29.96 -17.07
C VAL A 440 -12.63 28.89 -17.78
N VAL A 441 -12.01 28.11 -18.65
CA VAL A 441 -12.69 27.02 -19.37
C VAL A 441 -13.25 25.97 -18.38
N ALA A 442 -12.50 25.65 -17.31
CA ALA A 442 -12.97 24.70 -16.29
C ALA A 442 -14.24 25.20 -15.58
N GLU A 443 -14.32 26.49 -15.25
CA GLU A 443 -15.50 27.11 -14.63
C GLU A 443 -16.67 27.15 -15.62
N GLU A 444 -16.45 27.61 -16.84
CA GLU A 444 -17.48 27.69 -17.89
C GLU A 444 -18.11 26.31 -18.17
N VAL A 445 -17.29 25.27 -18.32
CA VAL A 445 -17.78 23.92 -18.60
C VAL A 445 -18.48 23.32 -17.36
N ASN A 446 -17.98 23.55 -16.15
CA ASN A 446 -18.66 23.14 -14.92
C ASN A 446 -20.00 23.87 -14.70
N ALA A 447 -20.17 25.08 -15.23
CA ALA A 447 -21.40 25.83 -15.17
C ALA A 447 -22.43 25.39 -16.24
N SER A 448 -21.96 24.98 -17.43
CA SER A 448 -22.81 24.63 -18.58
C SER A 448 -23.12 23.12 -18.65
N ALA A 449 -22.30 22.27 -18.06
CA ALA A 449 -22.45 20.81 -18.02
C ALA A 449 -22.57 20.30 -16.58
N GLU A 450 -22.39 18.99 -16.37
CA GLU A 450 -22.34 18.43 -15.03
C GLU A 450 -21.12 18.98 -14.26
N ASN A 451 -21.37 19.53 -13.07
CA ASN A 451 -20.29 20.05 -12.22
C ASN A 451 -19.52 18.92 -11.56
N ILE A 452 -18.34 18.61 -12.08
CA ILE A 452 -17.41 17.63 -11.51
C ILE A 452 -16.23 18.27 -10.76
N GLY A 453 -16.27 19.57 -10.55
CA GLY A 453 -15.30 20.35 -9.80
C GLY A 453 -13.88 20.24 -10.36
N ALA A 454 -12.89 20.09 -9.50
CA ALA A 454 -11.46 20.02 -9.90
C ALA A 454 -11.11 18.80 -10.77
N ARG A 455 -11.97 17.76 -10.86
CA ARG A 455 -11.74 16.64 -11.80
C ARG A 455 -11.71 17.14 -13.25
N ARG A 456 -12.43 18.24 -13.56
CA ARG A 456 -12.42 18.87 -14.89
C ARG A 456 -11.02 19.31 -15.33
N LEU A 457 -10.17 19.72 -14.38
CA LEU A 457 -8.81 20.15 -14.67
C LEU A 457 -7.96 19.01 -15.23
N HIS A 458 -8.13 17.77 -14.76
CA HIS A 458 -7.45 16.61 -15.33
C HIS A 458 -7.82 16.42 -16.80
N THR A 459 -9.13 16.47 -17.12
CA THR A 459 -9.61 16.29 -18.50
C THR A 459 -9.10 17.41 -19.43
N ILE A 460 -9.07 18.64 -18.93
CA ILE A 460 -8.53 19.79 -19.68
C ILE A 460 -7.04 19.59 -19.93
N MET A 461 -6.25 19.26 -18.91
CA MET A 461 -4.80 19.01 -19.06
C MET A 461 -4.50 17.88 -20.04
N GLU A 462 -5.21 16.73 -19.93
CA GLU A 462 -5.07 15.62 -20.87
C GLU A 462 -5.34 16.06 -22.31
N LYS A 463 -6.37 16.90 -22.52
CA LYS A 463 -6.71 17.36 -23.86
C LYS A 463 -5.69 18.37 -24.42
N VAL A 464 -5.24 19.31 -23.59
CA VAL A 464 -4.24 20.31 -23.98
C VAL A 464 -2.90 19.64 -24.32
N LEU A 465 -2.52 18.60 -23.56
CA LEU A 465 -1.24 17.92 -23.70
C LEU A 465 -1.30 16.68 -24.61
N ALA A 466 -2.47 16.35 -25.19
CA ALA A 466 -2.66 15.09 -25.95
C ALA A 466 -1.61 14.87 -27.05
N ASP A 467 -1.40 15.88 -27.90
CA ASP A 467 -0.46 15.78 -29.03
C ASP A 467 0.99 15.78 -28.52
N ILE A 468 1.31 16.63 -27.52
CA ILE A 468 2.64 16.70 -26.90
C ILE A 468 3.03 15.36 -26.24
N ASN A 469 2.08 14.72 -25.55
CA ASN A 469 2.30 13.42 -24.94
C ASN A 469 2.50 12.32 -26.00
N PHE A 470 1.81 12.43 -27.16
CA PHE A 470 1.94 11.45 -28.23
C PHE A 470 3.27 11.57 -28.99
N GLU A 471 3.76 12.81 -29.18
CA GLU A 471 4.97 13.12 -29.95
C GLU A 471 6.18 13.42 -29.03
N ALA A 472 6.13 13.04 -27.75
CA ALA A 472 7.14 13.43 -26.76
C ALA A 472 8.56 12.94 -27.11
N ASP A 473 8.69 11.77 -27.73
CA ASP A 473 9.96 11.20 -28.17
C ASP A 473 10.61 12.02 -29.34
N GLU A 474 9.80 12.69 -30.14
CA GLU A 474 10.28 13.58 -31.24
C GLU A 474 10.81 14.92 -30.73
N HIS A 475 10.33 15.38 -29.56
CA HIS A 475 10.67 16.65 -28.94
C HIS A 475 11.76 16.56 -27.85
N LYS A 476 12.53 15.49 -27.85
CA LYS A 476 13.58 15.25 -26.85
C LYS A 476 14.64 16.36 -26.84
N GLY A 477 14.79 16.99 -25.67
CA GLY A 477 15.74 18.09 -25.47
C GLY A 477 15.16 19.47 -25.75
N GLU A 478 13.91 19.57 -26.18
CA GLU A 478 13.22 20.83 -26.45
C GLU A 478 12.47 21.35 -25.23
N THR A 479 12.19 22.63 -25.23
CA THR A 479 11.31 23.30 -24.28
C THR A 479 10.03 23.69 -24.99
N ILE A 480 8.91 23.07 -24.63
CA ILE A 480 7.59 23.37 -25.21
C ILE A 480 6.89 24.38 -24.32
N VAL A 481 6.55 25.53 -24.92
CA VAL A 481 5.83 26.60 -24.22
C VAL A 481 4.35 26.52 -24.55
N ILE A 482 3.52 26.44 -23.51
CA ILE A 482 2.07 26.47 -23.63
C ILE A 482 1.57 27.84 -23.21
N ASP A 483 1.00 28.57 -24.16
CA ASP A 483 0.38 29.88 -23.95
C ASP A 483 -1.16 29.77 -24.05
N ALA A 484 -1.86 30.90 -23.81
CA ALA A 484 -3.31 30.94 -23.88
C ALA A 484 -3.85 30.63 -25.27
N ALA A 485 -3.13 31.03 -26.35
CA ALA A 485 -3.54 30.77 -27.72
C ALA A 485 -3.45 29.27 -28.05
N TYR A 486 -2.43 28.59 -27.57
CA TYR A 486 -2.33 27.13 -27.69
C TYR A 486 -3.49 26.42 -26.95
N VAL A 487 -3.79 26.84 -25.71
CA VAL A 487 -4.92 26.29 -24.95
C VAL A 487 -6.25 26.48 -25.71
N ASP A 488 -6.50 27.68 -26.24
CA ASP A 488 -7.70 27.97 -27.03
C ASP A 488 -7.76 27.08 -28.29
N SER A 489 -6.67 26.91 -29.03
CA SER A 489 -6.63 26.06 -30.21
C SER A 489 -7.00 24.61 -29.93
N LYS A 490 -6.64 24.08 -28.76
CA LYS A 490 -6.94 22.68 -28.36
C LYS A 490 -8.33 22.52 -27.76
N LEU A 491 -8.93 23.58 -27.23
CA LEU A 491 -10.23 23.54 -26.55
C LEU A 491 -11.38 24.20 -27.31
N GLU A 492 -11.09 24.95 -28.41
CA GLU A 492 -12.10 25.78 -29.13
C GLU A 492 -13.26 24.94 -29.71
N GLY A 493 -12.99 23.74 -30.21
CA GLY A 493 -14.04 22.84 -30.71
C GLY A 493 -14.93 22.21 -29.63
N ILE A 494 -14.51 22.27 -28.38
CA ILE A 494 -15.15 21.59 -27.24
C ILE A 494 -15.98 22.58 -26.42
N SER A 495 -15.48 23.79 -26.24
CA SER A 495 -16.17 24.86 -25.51
C SER A 495 -17.43 25.36 -26.23
N GLN A 496 -17.47 25.30 -27.56
CA GLN A 496 -18.59 25.76 -28.38
C GLN A 496 -19.71 24.73 -28.60
N ASN A 497 -19.39 23.43 -28.43
CA ASN A 497 -20.36 22.35 -28.68
C ASN A 497 -20.74 21.65 -27.36
N GLN A 498 -21.95 21.94 -26.86
CA GLN A 498 -22.47 21.36 -25.62
C GLN A 498 -22.51 19.83 -25.60
N ASP A 499 -22.72 19.19 -26.75
CA ASP A 499 -22.72 17.74 -26.85
C ASP A 499 -21.29 17.17 -26.78
N LEU A 500 -20.31 17.81 -27.43
CA LEU A 500 -18.91 17.43 -27.33
C LEU A 500 -18.31 17.67 -25.94
N SER A 501 -18.70 18.76 -25.27
CA SER A 501 -18.24 19.05 -23.90
C SER A 501 -18.72 18.00 -22.88
N ARG A 502 -19.88 17.39 -23.08
CA ARG A 502 -20.40 16.29 -22.25
C ARG A 502 -19.67 14.96 -22.42
N TYR A 503 -19.09 14.72 -23.61
CA TYR A 503 -18.43 13.45 -23.94
C TYR A 503 -16.90 13.51 -23.81
N ILE A 504 -16.31 14.68 -23.92
CA ILE A 504 -14.85 14.84 -24.01
C ILE A 504 -14.27 15.54 -22.77
N LEU A 505 -15.00 16.40 -22.14
CA LEU A 505 -14.66 17.11 -20.91
C LEU A 505 -15.59 16.74 -19.77
#